data_1e3ffeb0727a859e855f1c112126de82
#
_entry.id   1e3ffeb0727a859e855f1c112126de82
#
_cell.length_a   1.000
_cell.length_b   1.000
_cell.length_c   1.000
_cell.angle_alpha   90.00
_cell.angle_beta   90.00
_cell.angle_gamma   90.00
#
_symmetry.space_group_name_H-M   'P 1'
#
loop_
_entity.id
_entity.type
_entity.pdbx_description
1 polymer ?
#
loop_
_entity_poly.entity_id
_entity_poly.type
_entity_poly.pdbx_seq_one_letter_code
_entity_poly.pdbx_strand_id
1 'polypeptide(L)'
;MVCRVILLSDPDWRALNRANWDERVPIHLAAPIYDRAPLQAGLARMNAIEEAELGPVDGLRLLHLQCHFGHDTLILAQRGAAVIGLDFSTPAIAAARARANELGLADHARFVEADLYDAPNAIPESASFDRVYVTWGAICWLPDIAGWARIVAHFLRPGGSLYLAEGHPAALVLDDAVPQPDGRPGFFVPYFHSEPLVLDDAADYADPNARLINARTCQWIHPLGEVITALIAAGLRLNWLHEHDAVTWRMFTCLTEGPDGLYRWPDRPWLPLAYSLQATLPPG
;
A
#
# COMPACT_ATOMS: atom_id res chain seq x y z
N MET A 1 17.42 11.31 -10.36
CA MET A 1 16.59 12.54 -10.42
C MET A 1 16.42 13.01 -8.98
N VAL A 2 16.62 14.26 -8.67
CA VAL A 2 16.63 14.72 -7.26
C VAL A 2 15.18 14.95 -6.85
N CYS A 3 14.67 14.09 -5.95
CA CYS A 3 13.40 14.34 -5.27
C CYS A 3 13.55 15.67 -4.48
N ARG A 4 12.78 16.69 -4.83
CA ARG A 4 12.81 17.97 -4.13
C ARG A 4 11.66 18.02 -3.12
N VAL A 5 11.98 18.13 -1.84
CA VAL A 5 11.00 18.51 -0.83
C VAL A 5 10.66 20.00 -1.06
N ILE A 6 9.38 20.27 -1.34
CA ILE A 6 8.88 21.63 -1.54
C ILE A 6 8.06 22.01 -0.31
N LEU A 7 8.38 23.13 0.32
CA LEU A 7 7.55 23.68 1.39
C LEU A 7 6.37 24.42 0.78
N LEU A 8 5.18 23.85 0.85
CA LEU A 8 3.91 24.49 0.51
C LEU A 8 3.11 24.71 1.79
N SER A 9 2.59 25.91 1.97
CA SER A 9 1.60 26.17 3.03
C SER A 9 0.24 25.66 2.55
N ASP A 10 -0.22 24.52 3.10
CA ASP A 10 -1.55 23.94 2.87
C ASP A 10 -1.81 23.47 1.42
N PRO A 11 -1.10 22.43 0.93
CA PRO A 11 -1.38 21.86 -0.38
C PRO A 11 -2.71 21.11 -0.39
N ASP A 12 -3.48 21.22 -1.48
CA ASP A 12 -4.57 20.27 -1.74
C ASP A 12 -3.98 18.88 -2.07
N TRP A 13 -3.61 18.16 -1.03
CA TRP A 13 -2.94 16.87 -1.14
C TRP A 13 -3.78 15.83 -1.88
N ARG A 14 -5.13 15.89 -1.74
CA ARG A 14 -6.03 14.97 -2.43
C ARG A 14 -5.97 15.17 -3.93
N ALA A 15 -6.04 16.40 -4.38
CA ALA A 15 -5.97 16.73 -5.80
C ALA A 15 -4.60 16.38 -6.40
N LEU A 16 -3.49 16.69 -5.69
CA LEU A 16 -2.15 16.36 -6.12
C LEU A 16 -1.96 14.84 -6.25
N ASN A 17 -2.27 14.10 -5.20
CA ASN A 17 -2.09 12.65 -5.17
C ASN A 17 -3.01 11.95 -6.17
N ARG A 18 -4.27 12.41 -6.32
CA ARG A 18 -5.19 11.84 -7.32
C ARG A 18 -4.66 12.04 -8.75
N ALA A 19 -4.24 13.24 -9.11
CA ALA A 19 -3.72 13.51 -10.44
C ALA A 19 -2.48 12.65 -10.76
N ASN A 20 -1.59 12.46 -9.78
CA ASN A 20 -0.43 11.61 -9.92
C ASN A 20 -0.82 10.13 -10.09
N TRP A 21 -1.69 9.61 -9.23
CA TRP A 21 -2.11 8.21 -9.28
C TRP A 21 -2.96 7.90 -10.51
N ASP A 22 -3.82 8.81 -10.96
CA ASP A 22 -4.59 8.65 -12.20
C ASP A 22 -3.67 8.50 -13.41
N GLU A 23 -2.57 9.27 -13.47
CA GLU A 23 -1.57 9.20 -14.53
C GLU A 23 -0.76 7.90 -14.49
N ARG A 24 -0.50 7.34 -13.30
CA ARG A 24 0.23 6.06 -13.14
C ARG A 24 -0.55 4.86 -13.67
N VAL A 25 -1.88 4.89 -13.65
CA VAL A 25 -2.71 3.73 -14.02
C VAL A 25 -2.35 3.13 -15.38
N PRO A 26 -2.33 3.87 -16.51
CA PRO A 26 -1.97 3.30 -17.79
C PRO A 26 -0.52 2.78 -17.85
N ILE A 27 0.42 3.41 -17.13
CA ILE A 27 1.81 2.97 -17.02
C ILE A 27 1.86 1.60 -16.32
N HIS A 28 1.23 1.50 -15.16
CA HIS A 28 1.20 0.27 -14.36
C HIS A 28 0.46 -0.87 -15.07
N LEU A 29 -0.63 -0.57 -15.78
CA LEU A 29 -1.35 -1.58 -16.56
C LEU A 29 -0.50 -2.20 -17.66
N ALA A 30 0.52 -1.49 -18.16
CA ALA A 30 1.46 -1.96 -19.17
C ALA A 30 2.75 -2.54 -18.58
N ALA A 31 3.01 -2.35 -17.30
CA ALA A 31 4.27 -2.74 -16.66
C ALA A 31 4.37 -4.26 -16.43
N PRO A 32 5.54 -4.86 -16.64
CA PRO A 32 5.75 -6.31 -16.44
C PRO A 32 5.48 -6.80 -15.01
N ILE A 33 5.70 -5.96 -14.00
CA ILE A 33 5.44 -6.34 -12.59
C ILE A 33 3.96 -6.61 -12.32
N TYR A 34 3.07 -6.12 -13.19
CA TYR A 34 1.62 -6.33 -13.13
C TYR A 34 1.12 -7.20 -14.30
N ASP A 35 1.97 -8.13 -14.78
CA ASP A 35 1.61 -9.03 -15.88
C ASP A 35 0.27 -9.72 -15.61
N ARG A 36 -0.58 -9.64 -16.64
CA ARG A 36 -1.94 -10.21 -16.59
C ARG A 36 -1.96 -11.71 -16.84
N ALA A 37 -0.95 -12.26 -17.50
CA ALA A 37 -0.98 -13.66 -17.92
C ALA A 37 -1.09 -14.64 -16.74
N PRO A 38 -0.33 -14.50 -15.63
CA PRO A 38 -0.52 -15.32 -14.44
C PRO A 38 -1.91 -15.18 -13.83
N LEU A 39 -2.45 -13.95 -13.78
CA LEU A 39 -3.77 -13.68 -13.23
C LEU A 39 -4.87 -14.32 -14.10
N GLN A 40 -4.77 -14.21 -15.43
CA GLN A 40 -5.69 -14.85 -16.37
C GLN A 40 -5.65 -16.38 -16.29
N ALA A 41 -4.48 -16.94 -16.02
CA ALA A 41 -4.30 -18.38 -15.83
C ALA A 41 -4.71 -18.91 -14.45
N GLY A 42 -5.08 -18.02 -13.50
CA GLY A 42 -5.34 -18.40 -12.10
C GLY A 42 -4.07 -18.83 -11.34
N LEU A 43 -2.90 -18.39 -11.80
CA LEU A 43 -1.60 -18.76 -11.26
C LEU A 43 -0.89 -17.58 -10.58
N ALA A 44 -1.53 -16.40 -10.54
CA ALA A 44 -0.95 -15.24 -9.89
C ALA A 44 -0.75 -15.47 -8.39
N ARG A 45 0.34 -14.93 -7.89
CA ARG A 45 0.72 -15.02 -6.47
C ARG A 45 0.94 -13.64 -5.90
N MET A 46 0.73 -13.52 -4.60
CA MET A 46 1.23 -12.40 -3.80
C MET A 46 2.77 -12.47 -3.71
N ASN A 47 3.40 -11.42 -3.23
CA ASN A 47 4.84 -11.51 -2.94
C ASN A 47 5.14 -12.49 -1.80
N ALA A 48 6.42 -12.83 -1.63
CA ALA A 48 6.84 -13.87 -0.69
C ALA A 48 6.49 -13.57 0.78
N ILE A 49 6.44 -12.29 1.18
CA ILE A 49 6.06 -11.90 2.55
C ILE A 49 4.58 -12.23 2.78
N GLU A 50 3.72 -11.80 1.88
CA GLU A 50 2.28 -12.04 2.01
C GLU A 50 1.92 -13.52 1.89
N GLU A 51 2.60 -14.27 0.99
CA GLU A 51 2.39 -15.72 0.88
C GLU A 51 2.70 -16.45 2.19
N ALA A 52 3.69 -15.98 2.94
CA ALA A 52 4.06 -16.57 4.22
C ALA A 52 3.10 -16.21 5.37
N GLU A 53 2.46 -15.04 5.31
CA GLU A 53 1.78 -14.44 6.47
C GLU A 53 0.26 -14.40 6.37
N LEU A 54 -0.28 -14.22 5.15
CA LEU A 54 -1.71 -13.94 4.97
C LEU A 54 -2.60 -15.13 5.35
N GLY A 55 -2.12 -16.35 5.16
CA GLY A 55 -2.88 -17.57 5.40
C GLY A 55 -4.06 -17.76 4.43
N PRO A 56 -4.93 -18.75 4.69
CA PRO A 56 -6.10 -19.02 3.85
C PRO A 56 -7.09 -17.84 3.87
N VAL A 57 -7.66 -17.55 2.69
CA VAL A 57 -8.68 -16.49 2.53
C VAL A 57 -10.00 -17.02 1.94
N ASP A 58 -10.07 -18.30 1.60
CA ASP A 58 -11.26 -18.92 1.05
C ASP A 58 -12.48 -18.74 1.97
N GLY A 59 -13.59 -18.30 1.40
CA GLY A 59 -14.83 -18.01 2.11
C GLY A 59 -14.81 -16.76 2.99
N LEU A 60 -13.68 -16.04 3.10
CA LEU A 60 -13.60 -14.81 3.88
C LEU A 60 -14.17 -13.60 3.13
N ARG A 61 -14.73 -12.67 3.89
CA ARG A 61 -15.09 -11.33 3.40
C ARG A 61 -13.94 -10.37 3.70
N LEU A 62 -13.33 -9.81 2.66
CA LEU A 62 -12.20 -8.90 2.77
C LEU A 62 -12.55 -7.50 2.29
N LEU A 63 -11.96 -6.50 2.93
CA LEU A 63 -11.93 -5.12 2.45
C LEU A 63 -10.47 -4.75 2.16
N HIS A 64 -10.17 -4.48 0.88
CA HIS A 64 -8.87 -3.98 0.45
C HIS A 64 -8.93 -2.46 0.32
N LEU A 65 -8.33 -1.75 1.27
CA LEU A 65 -8.26 -0.29 1.25
C LEU A 65 -7.08 0.16 0.38
N GLN A 66 -7.31 1.20 -0.45
CA GLN A 66 -6.34 1.75 -1.39
C GLN A 66 -5.84 0.67 -2.38
N CYS A 67 -6.80 0.00 -3.03
CA CYS A 67 -6.56 -1.19 -3.83
C CYS A 67 -5.97 -0.92 -5.23
N HIS A 68 -5.74 0.35 -5.60
CA HIS A 68 -5.29 0.75 -6.94
C HIS A 68 -6.20 0.13 -8.02
N PHE A 69 -5.68 -0.43 -9.10
CA PHE A 69 -6.47 -1.13 -10.12
C PHE A 69 -6.76 -2.60 -9.78
N GLY A 70 -6.70 -2.97 -8.51
CA GLY A 70 -7.25 -4.21 -7.97
C GLY A 70 -6.49 -5.48 -8.30
N HIS A 71 -5.20 -5.43 -8.65
CA HIS A 71 -4.42 -6.64 -8.99
C HIS A 71 -4.46 -7.66 -7.84
N ASP A 72 -4.07 -7.26 -6.64
CA ASP A 72 -4.07 -8.13 -5.45
C ASP A 72 -5.47 -8.48 -4.99
N THR A 73 -6.43 -7.54 -5.12
CA THR A 73 -7.87 -7.80 -4.87
C THR A 73 -8.36 -8.98 -5.70
N LEU A 74 -7.97 -9.04 -6.99
CA LEU A 74 -8.38 -10.11 -7.88
C LEU A 74 -7.67 -11.43 -7.58
N ILE A 75 -6.42 -11.41 -7.11
CA ILE A 75 -5.74 -12.61 -6.61
C ILE A 75 -6.47 -13.17 -5.39
N LEU A 76 -6.86 -12.31 -4.45
CA LEU A 76 -7.63 -12.72 -3.26
C LEU A 76 -8.99 -13.31 -3.65
N ALA A 77 -9.68 -12.71 -4.62
CA ALA A 77 -10.94 -13.24 -5.13
C ALA A 77 -10.77 -14.59 -5.84
N GLN A 78 -9.70 -14.81 -6.61
CA GLN A 78 -9.37 -16.10 -7.21
C GLN A 78 -9.09 -17.19 -6.15
N ARG A 79 -8.65 -16.80 -4.95
CA ARG A 79 -8.43 -17.69 -3.79
C ARG A 79 -9.71 -17.95 -2.99
N GLY A 80 -10.87 -17.55 -3.50
CA GLY A 80 -12.17 -17.83 -2.90
C GLY A 80 -12.69 -16.78 -1.93
N ALA A 81 -12.01 -15.63 -1.77
CA ALA A 81 -12.50 -14.55 -0.94
C ALA A 81 -13.61 -13.75 -1.64
N ALA A 82 -14.55 -13.19 -0.86
CA ALA A 82 -15.44 -12.13 -1.31
C ALA A 82 -14.82 -10.78 -0.94
N VAL A 83 -14.32 -10.02 -1.94
CA VAL A 83 -13.49 -8.85 -1.70
C VAL A 83 -14.18 -7.57 -2.16
N ILE A 84 -14.11 -6.52 -1.33
CA ILE A 84 -14.38 -5.15 -1.75
C ILE A 84 -13.05 -4.41 -1.82
N GLY A 85 -12.71 -3.87 -3.00
CA GLY A 85 -11.58 -2.96 -3.18
C GLY A 85 -12.06 -1.51 -3.19
N LEU A 86 -11.38 -0.64 -2.45
CA LEU A 86 -11.64 0.80 -2.45
C LEU A 86 -10.39 1.54 -2.90
N ASP A 87 -10.58 2.48 -3.82
CA ASP A 87 -9.56 3.44 -4.25
C ASP A 87 -10.20 4.75 -4.69
N PHE A 88 -9.46 5.84 -4.61
CA PHE A 88 -9.95 7.18 -4.99
C PHE A 88 -9.75 7.49 -6.48
N SER A 89 -8.94 6.70 -7.20
CA SER A 89 -8.60 6.89 -8.60
C SER A 89 -9.69 6.33 -9.52
N THR A 90 -10.36 7.22 -10.26
CA THR A 90 -11.39 6.83 -11.23
C THR A 90 -10.87 5.86 -12.29
N PRO A 91 -9.72 6.12 -12.97
CA PRO A 91 -9.19 5.17 -13.97
C PRO A 91 -8.75 3.83 -13.34
N ALA A 92 -8.24 3.82 -12.10
CA ALA A 92 -7.88 2.60 -11.41
C ALA A 92 -9.10 1.72 -11.16
N ILE A 93 -10.17 2.27 -10.61
CA ILE A 93 -11.41 1.55 -10.33
C ILE A 93 -12.09 1.08 -11.63
N ALA A 94 -12.06 1.89 -12.68
CA ALA A 94 -12.57 1.48 -13.98
C ALA A 94 -11.80 0.27 -14.54
N ALA A 95 -10.47 0.28 -14.45
CA ALA A 95 -9.62 -0.83 -14.87
C ALA A 95 -9.84 -2.08 -14.00
N ALA A 96 -9.98 -1.93 -12.69
CA ALA A 96 -10.26 -3.01 -11.76
C ALA A 96 -11.59 -3.72 -12.07
N ARG A 97 -12.65 -2.95 -12.32
CA ARG A 97 -13.96 -3.48 -12.72
C ARG A 97 -13.92 -4.21 -14.07
N ALA A 98 -13.21 -3.64 -15.06
CA ALA A 98 -13.03 -4.27 -16.35
C ALA A 98 -12.32 -5.63 -16.21
N ARG A 99 -11.23 -5.68 -15.45
CA ARG A 99 -10.49 -6.93 -15.18
C ARG A 99 -11.31 -7.97 -14.42
N ALA A 100 -12.09 -7.55 -13.42
CA ALA A 100 -12.98 -8.47 -12.71
C ALA A 100 -14.00 -9.12 -13.66
N ASN A 101 -14.58 -8.34 -14.57
CA ASN A 101 -15.51 -8.87 -15.60
C ASN A 101 -14.80 -9.84 -16.57
N GLU A 102 -13.63 -9.46 -17.09
CA GLU A 102 -12.82 -10.29 -17.98
C GLU A 102 -12.47 -11.66 -17.37
N LEU A 103 -12.21 -11.68 -16.06
CA LEU A 103 -11.84 -12.89 -15.30
C LEU A 103 -13.04 -13.67 -14.78
N GLY A 104 -14.28 -13.19 -14.95
CA GLY A 104 -15.48 -13.80 -14.37
C GLY A 104 -15.54 -13.70 -12.84
N LEU A 105 -14.87 -12.70 -12.26
CA LEU A 105 -14.79 -12.49 -10.80
C LEU A 105 -15.69 -11.35 -10.29
N ALA A 106 -16.56 -10.79 -11.12
CA ALA A 106 -17.39 -9.65 -10.76
C ALA A 106 -18.33 -9.92 -9.54
N ASP A 107 -18.72 -11.17 -9.32
CA ASP A 107 -19.52 -11.59 -8.17
C ASP A 107 -18.68 -11.76 -6.88
N HIS A 108 -17.36 -11.88 -7.01
CA HIS A 108 -16.41 -12.06 -5.90
C HIS A 108 -15.57 -10.83 -5.60
N ALA A 109 -15.42 -9.91 -6.56
CA ALA A 109 -14.63 -8.69 -6.41
C ALA A 109 -15.45 -7.46 -6.82
N ARG A 110 -15.90 -6.68 -5.85
CA ARG A 110 -16.60 -5.40 -6.05
C ARG A 110 -15.60 -4.26 -5.83
N PHE A 111 -15.69 -3.21 -6.64
CA PHE A 111 -14.79 -2.06 -6.53
C PHE A 111 -15.58 -0.77 -6.30
N VAL A 112 -15.14 0.02 -5.32
CA VAL A 112 -15.75 1.28 -4.88
C VAL A 112 -14.77 2.42 -5.10
N GLU A 113 -15.22 3.44 -5.82
CA GLU A 113 -14.46 4.69 -5.99
C GLU A 113 -14.82 5.64 -4.87
N ALA A 114 -13.89 5.88 -3.95
CA ALA A 114 -14.04 6.86 -2.87
C ALA A 114 -12.68 7.22 -2.27
N ASP A 115 -12.58 8.42 -1.69
CA ASP A 115 -11.50 8.75 -0.76
C ASP A 115 -11.57 7.81 0.46
N LEU A 116 -10.42 7.44 1.01
CA LEU A 116 -10.38 6.55 2.17
C LEU A 116 -11.21 7.07 3.35
N TYR A 117 -11.12 8.36 3.63
CA TYR A 117 -11.83 8.96 4.77
C TYR A 117 -13.35 9.04 4.56
N ASP A 118 -13.81 8.89 3.32
CA ASP A 118 -15.23 8.76 2.97
C ASP A 118 -15.70 7.30 2.88
N ALA A 119 -14.81 6.33 3.10
CA ALA A 119 -15.13 4.91 3.02
C ALA A 119 -16.37 4.50 3.83
N PRO A 120 -16.58 4.98 5.09
CA PRO A 120 -17.78 4.62 5.87
C PRO A 120 -19.11 5.07 5.23
N ASN A 121 -19.08 6.10 4.38
CA ASN A 121 -20.24 6.55 3.63
C ASN A 121 -20.43 5.81 2.31
N ALA A 122 -19.31 5.41 1.68
CA ALA A 122 -19.30 4.77 0.37
C ALA A 122 -19.55 3.25 0.44
N ILE A 123 -19.22 2.63 1.57
CA ILE A 123 -19.37 1.18 1.82
C ILE A 123 -20.31 1.00 3.02
N PRO A 124 -21.57 0.61 2.79
CA PRO A 124 -22.56 0.52 3.87
C PRO A 124 -22.36 -0.68 4.82
N GLU A 125 -21.49 -1.62 4.45
CA GLU A 125 -21.26 -2.87 5.20
C GLU A 125 -20.29 -2.67 6.37
N SER A 126 -20.70 -1.92 7.42
CA SER A 126 -19.91 -1.79 8.66
C SER A 126 -19.85 -3.09 9.45
N ALA A 127 -18.80 -3.28 10.27
CA ALA A 127 -18.62 -4.41 11.20
C ALA A 127 -18.87 -5.79 10.57
N SER A 128 -18.49 -6.00 9.33
CA SER A 128 -18.88 -7.18 8.55
C SER A 128 -17.73 -7.92 7.87
N PHE A 129 -16.52 -7.37 7.90
CA PHE A 129 -15.36 -7.98 7.24
C PHE A 129 -14.56 -8.84 8.19
N ASP A 130 -14.18 -10.03 7.71
CA ASP A 130 -13.26 -10.94 8.40
C ASP A 130 -11.86 -10.38 8.44
N ARG A 131 -11.48 -9.66 7.35
CA ARG A 131 -10.17 -9.03 7.25
C ARG A 131 -10.25 -7.70 6.50
N VAL A 132 -9.57 -6.69 7.03
CA VAL A 132 -9.14 -5.51 6.29
C VAL A 132 -7.71 -5.77 5.83
N TYR A 133 -7.44 -5.55 4.56
CA TYR A 133 -6.16 -5.78 3.91
C TYR A 133 -5.64 -4.45 3.37
N VAL A 134 -4.41 -4.09 3.74
CA VAL A 134 -3.75 -2.83 3.34
C VAL A 134 -2.29 -3.15 3.02
N THR A 135 -1.85 -2.87 1.81
CA THR A 135 -0.49 -3.20 1.40
C THR A 135 0.12 -2.19 0.46
N TRP A 136 1.31 -2.08 0.57
CA TRP A 136 2.55 -1.58 0.03
C TRP A 136 2.44 -0.14 -0.45
N GLY A 137 2.88 0.76 0.42
CA GLY A 137 2.89 2.19 0.15
C GLY A 137 1.50 2.80 0.18
N ALA A 138 0.64 2.37 1.10
CA ALA A 138 -0.72 2.85 1.25
C ALA A 138 -0.84 3.97 2.29
N ILE A 139 -0.34 3.76 3.51
CA ILE A 139 -0.56 4.71 4.60
C ILE A 139 0.31 5.98 4.50
N CYS A 140 1.42 5.95 3.78
CA CYS A 140 2.23 7.16 3.53
C CYS A 140 1.48 8.25 2.73
N TRP A 141 0.36 7.93 2.08
CA TRP A 141 -0.49 8.88 1.36
C TRP A 141 -1.55 9.55 2.23
N LEU A 142 -1.60 9.25 3.51
CA LEU A 142 -2.66 9.64 4.44
C LEU A 142 -2.15 10.60 5.53
N PRO A 143 -2.81 11.76 5.75
CA PRO A 143 -2.40 12.70 6.80
C PRO A 143 -2.82 12.28 8.22
N ASP A 144 -3.91 11.53 8.38
CA ASP A 144 -4.50 11.16 9.67
C ASP A 144 -4.50 9.64 9.87
N ILE A 145 -3.40 9.13 10.43
CA ILE A 145 -3.26 7.70 10.71
C ILE A 145 -4.23 7.22 11.80
N ALA A 146 -4.63 8.09 12.72
CA ALA A 146 -5.63 7.77 13.73
C ALA A 146 -7.03 7.62 13.10
N GLY A 147 -7.37 8.50 12.15
CA GLY A 147 -8.59 8.39 11.32
C GLY A 147 -8.60 7.09 10.52
N TRP A 148 -7.50 6.75 9.87
CA TRP A 148 -7.34 5.49 9.16
C TRP A 148 -7.56 4.28 10.07
N ALA A 149 -6.95 4.25 11.26
CA ALA A 149 -7.13 3.14 12.20
C ALA A 149 -8.59 2.99 12.67
N ARG A 150 -9.31 4.11 12.88
CA ARG A 150 -10.76 4.08 13.20
C ARG A 150 -11.59 3.51 12.04
N ILE A 151 -11.22 3.81 10.79
CA ILE A 151 -11.89 3.27 9.60
C ILE A 151 -11.67 1.76 9.50
N VAL A 152 -10.45 1.30 9.73
CA VAL A 152 -10.14 -0.14 9.80
C VAL A 152 -11.03 -0.83 10.85
N ALA A 153 -11.09 -0.29 12.08
CA ALA A 153 -11.92 -0.84 13.15
C ALA A 153 -13.42 -0.82 12.82
N HIS A 154 -13.90 0.24 12.13
CA HIS A 154 -15.30 0.39 11.72
C HIS A 154 -15.77 -0.76 10.81
N PHE A 155 -14.91 -1.23 9.93
CA PHE A 155 -15.28 -2.27 8.97
C PHE A 155 -15.09 -3.69 9.49
N LEU A 156 -14.16 -3.91 10.42
CA LEU A 156 -13.94 -5.24 10.99
C LEU A 156 -15.12 -5.71 11.83
N ARG A 157 -15.54 -6.95 11.61
CA ARG A 157 -16.44 -7.62 12.55
C ARG A 157 -15.71 -7.92 13.86
N PRO A 158 -16.42 -8.14 14.99
CA PRO A 158 -15.80 -8.70 16.19
C PRO A 158 -15.06 -10.00 15.88
N GLY A 159 -13.79 -10.08 16.26
CA GLY A 159 -12.87 -11.17 15.92
C GLY A 159 -12.22 -11.06 14.53
N GLY A 160 -12.59 -10.08 13.71
CA GLY A 160 -11.93 -9.79 12.43
C GLY A 160 -10.55 -9.16 12.63
N SER A 161 -9.72 -9.18 11.60
CA SER A 161 -8.32 -8.73 11.68
C SER A 161 -7.91 -7.77 10.56
N LEU A 162 -7.03 -6.82 10.87
CA LEU A 162 -6.22 -6.10 9.90
C LEU A 162 -5.00 -6.94 9.54
N TYR A 163 -4.67 -7.01 8.26
CA TYR A 163 -3.34 -7.30 7.76
C TYR A 163 -2.78 -6.03 7.11
N LEU A 164 -1.64 -5.56 7.59
CA LEU A 164 -0.92 -4.40 7.05
C LEU A 164 0.49 -4.85 6.67
N ALA A 165 0.94 -4.49 5.46
CA ALA A 165 2.33 -4.61 5.05
C ALA A 165 2.78 -3.34 4.34
N GLU A 166 3.90 -2.74 4.77
CA GLU A 166 4.32 -1.41 4.37
C GLU A 166 5.84 -1.26 4.29
N GLY A 167 6.29 -0.26 3.54
CA GLY A 167 7.66 0.21 3.65
C GLY A 167 7.97 0.71 5.06
N HIS A 168 9.12 0.31 5.59
CA HIS A 168 9.48 0.69 6.96
C HIS A 168 9.78 2.20 7.04
N PRO A 169 9.20 2.96 8.00
CA PRO A 169 9.40 4.40 8.08
C PRO A 169 10.88 4.80 8.30
N ALA A 170 11.72 3.93 8.88
CA ALA A 170 13.16 4.17 8.97
C ALA A 170 13.87 4.07 7.62
N ALA A 171 13.32 3.38 6.65
CA ALA A 171 13.82 3.37 5.28
C ALA A 171 13.25 4.53 4.47
N LEU A 172 11.97 4.87 4.68
CA LEU A 172 11.31 5.96 3.94
C LEU A 172 11.89 7.36 4.21
N VAL A 173 12.76 7.52 5.22
CA VAL A 173 13.48 8.80 5.47
C VAL A 173 14.83 8.88 4.74
N LEU A 174 15.17 7.87 3.95
CA LEU A 174 16.39 7.82 3.15
C LEU A 174 16.08 8.07 1.67
N ASP A 175 17.04 8.68 0.96
CA ASP A 175 16.93 8.93 -0.47
C ASP A 175 18.30 8.76 -1.16
N ASP A 176 18.28 8.16 -2.36
CA ASP A 176 19.47 8.04 -3.23
C ASP A 176 20.00 9.40 -3.71
N ALA A 177 19.17 10.45 -3.69
CA ALA A 177 19.59 11.80 -4.04
C ALA A 177 20.51 12.44 -2.99
N VAL A 178 20.59 11.86 -1.79
CA VAL A 178 21.48 12.28 -0.70
C VAL A 178 22.42 11.11 -0.36
N PRO A 179 23.35 10.72 -1.26
CA PRO A 179 24.15 9.53 -1.06
C PRO A 179 25.17 9.70 0.07
N GLN A 180 25.40 8.63 0.83
CA GLN A 180 26.51 8.51 1.75
C GLN A 180 27.84 8.27 0.96
N PRO A 181 29.01 8.44 1.58
CA PRO A 181 30.30 8.24 0.91
C PRO A 181 30.51 6.83 0.32
N ASP A 182 29.80 5.84 0.83
CA ASP A 182 29.85 4.45 0.37
C ASP A 182 28.76 4.10 -0.68
N GLY A 183 28.02 5.11 -1.16
CA GLY A 183 26.98 4.97 -2.19
C GLY A 183 25.62 4.52 -1.68
N ARG A 184 25.46 4.35 -0.36
CA ARG A 184 24.14 4.07 0.22
C ARG A 184 23.28 5.34 0.27
N PRO A 185 21.94 5.23 0.28
CA PRO A 185 21.05 6.37 0.46
C PRO A 185 21.30 7.02 1.82
N GLY A 186 21.14 8.32 1.90
CA GLY A 186 21.29 9.09 3.12
C GLY A 186 19.98 9.72 3.57
N PHE A 187 19.99 10.27 4.78
CA PHE A 187 18.82 10.93 5.34
C PHE A 187 18.46 12.19 4.56
N PHE A 188 17.23 12.28 4.07
CA PHE A 188 16.70 13.50 3.44
C PHE A 188 15.67 14.22 4.33
N VAL A 189 15.05 13.51 5.29
CA VAL A 189 14.14 14.07 6.31
C VAL A 189 14.37 13.36 7.65
N PRO A 190 13.98 14.01 8.78
CA PRO A 190 13.98 13.36 10.08
C PRO A 190 12.91 12.26 10.18
N TYR A 191 13.18 11.21 10.96
CA TYR A 191 12.22 10.13 11.22
C TYR A 191 10.91 10.62 11.88
N PHE A 192 10.99 11.63 12.75
CA PHE A 192 9.84 12.25 13.42
C PHE A 192 9.34 13.49 12.65
N HIS A 193 9.35 13.43 11.32
CA HIS A 193 8.82 14.50 10.49
C HIS A 193 7.29 14.45 10.54
N SER A 194 6.65 15.52 11.01
CA SER A 194 5.19 15.60 11.20
C SER A 194 4.46 16.35 10.08
N GLU A 195 5.20 17.13 9.30
CA GLU A 195 4.61 17.93 8.23
C GLU A 195 4.46 17.11 6.94
N PRO A 196 3.55 17.50 6.02
CA PRO A 196 3.48 16.85 4.72
C PRO A 196 4.77 17.02 3.93
N LEU A 197 5.26 15.94 3.35
CA LEU A 197 6.35 15.93 2.38
C LEU A 197 5.77 16.17 1.00
N VAL A 198 5.96 17.36 0.44
CA VAL A 198 5.62 17.62 -0.95
C VAL A 198 6.83 17.26 -1.81
N LEU A 199 6.71 16.19 -2.55
CA LEU A 199 7.75 15.66 -3.42
C LEU A 199 7.45 16.04 -4.87
N ASP A 200 8.49 16.32 -5.66
CA ASP A 200 8.40 16.55 -7.10
C ASP A 200 9.28 15.51 -7.80
N ASP A 201 8.69 14.37 -8.11
CA ASP A 201 9.38 13.23 -8.74
C ASP A 201 8.59 12.71 -9.94
N ALA A 202 9.13 12.92 -11.13
CA ALA A 202 8.53 12.45 -12.37
C ALA A 202 8.82 10.98 -12.67
N ALA A 203 9.57 10.26 -11.84
CA ALA A 203 9.88 8.84 -12.05
C ALA A 203 8.69 7.95 -11.65
N ASP A 204 8.62 6.79 -12.31
CA ASP A 204 7.66 5.73 -11.96
C ASP A 204 8.42 4.47 -11.56
N TYR A 205 7.95 3.80 -10.49
CA TYR A 205 8.63 2.61 -9.96
C TYR A 205 8.37 1.35 -10.80
N ALA A 206 7.28 1.34 -11.58
CA ALA A 206 6.90 0.19 -12.40
C ALA A 206 7.51 0.27 -13.81
N ASP A 207 7.79 1.50 -14.31
CA ASP A 207 8.49 1.73 -15.57
C ASP A 207 9.55 2.83 -15.41
N PRO A 208 10.84 2.49 -15.38
CA PRO A 208 11.93 3.47 -15.21
C PRO A 208 12.06 4.46 -16.39
N ASN A 209 11.42 4.18 -17.53
CA ASN A 209 11.43 5.05 -18.71
C ASN A 209 10.25 6.02 -18.72
N ALA A 210 9.19 5.76 -17.96
CA ALA A 210 8.05 6.65 -17.85
C ALA A 210 8.42 7.97 -17.18
N ARG A 211 7.70 9.02 -17.55
CA ARG A 211 7.85 10.34 -16.94
C ARG A 211 6.48 10.94 -16.72
N LEU A 212 6.19 11.21 -15.46
CA LEU A 212 4.92 11.78 -15.02
C LEU A 212 4.90 13.29 -15.25
N ILE A 213 3.81 13.79 -15.77
CA ILE A 213 3.51 15.22 -15.90
C ILE A 213 3.04 15.74 -14.53
N ASN A 214 2.16 14.97 -13.86
CA ASN A 214 1.68 15.25 -12.51
C ASN A 214 2.69 14.69 -11.49
N ALA A 215 3.91 15.20 -11.51
CA ALA A 215 5.05 14.70 -10.72
C ALA A 215 4.93 15.01 -9.21
N ARG A 216 4.09 16.00 -8.84
CA ARG A 216 3.96 16.42 -7.44
C ARG A 216 3.05 15.50 -6.67
N THR A 217 3.53 15.09 -5.49
CA THR A 217 2.79 14.28 -4.52
C THR A 217 2.94 14.84 -3.12
N CYS A 218 2.00 14.47 -2.26
CA CYS A 218 2.02 14.79 -0.85
C CYS A 218 2.04 13.49 -0.05
N GLN A 219 3.05 13.30 0.79
CA GLN A 219 3.26 12.08 1.57
C GLN A 219 3.54 12.41 3.03
N TRP A 220 3.41 11.42 3.90
CA TRP A 220 3.68 11.53 5.33
C TRP A 220 4.58 10.38 5.80
N ILE A 221 5.44 10.69 6.75
CA ILE A 221 6.17 9.65 7.50
C ILE A 221 5.37 9.36 8.76
N HIS A 222 4.92 8.11 8.89
CA HIS A 222 4.28 7.63 10.11
C HIS A 222 5.25 6.76 10.88
N PRO A 223 5.85 7.25 11.98
CA PRO A 223 6.68 6.43 12.84
C PRO A 223 5.95 5.15 13.26
N LEU A 224 6.66 4.02 13.29
CA LEU A 224 6.05 2.71 13.59
C LEU A 224 5.25 2.72 14.91
N GLY A 225 5.78 3.42 15.94
CA GLY A 225 5.10 3.60 17.21
C GLY A 225 3.78 4.37 17.11
N GLU A 226 3.67 5.33 16.17
CA GLU A 226 2.43 6.07 15.92
C GLU A 226 1.36 5.16 15.29
N VAL A 227 1.73 4.38 14.28
CA VAL A 227 0.83 3.41 13.64
C VAL A 227 0.27 2.41 14.65
N ILE A 228 1.15 1.81 15.47
CA ILE A 228 0.75 0.85 16.51
C ILE A 228 -0.17 1.52 17.54
N THR A 229 0.16 2.71 17.99
CA THR A 229 -0.64 3.46 18.98
C THR A 229 -2.02 3.80 18.43
N ALA A 230 -2.10 4.20 17.15
CA ALA A 230 -3.37 4.49 16.48
C ALA A 230 -4.28 3.25 16.40
N LEU A 231 -3.72 2.08 16.07
CA LEU A 231 -4.47 0.82 16.04
C LEU A 231 -4.99 0.43 17.42
N ILE A 232 -4.15 0.54 18.47
CA ILE A 232 -4.55 0.24 19.85
C ILE A 232 -5.64 1.22 20.31
N ALA A 233 -5.50 2.52 20.01
CA ALA A 233 -6.49 3.54 20.36
C ALA A 233 -7.83 3.33 19.62
N ALA A 234 -7.82 2.72 18.44
CA ALA A 234 -9.02 2.33 17.69
C ALA A 234 -9.66 1.02 18.21
N GLY A 235 -9.09 0.40 19.28
CA GLY A 235 -9.63 -0.80 19.89
C GLY A 235 -9.07 -2.12 19.34
N LEU A 236 -8.10 -2.08 18.44
CA LEU A 236 -7.47 -3.30 17.93
C LEU A 236 -6.39 -3.79 18.92
N ARG A 237 -6.24 -5.10 18.98
CA ARG A 237 -5.16 -5.78 19.70
C ARG A 237 -4.13 -6.26 18.68
N LEU A 238 -2.88 -5.83 18.83
CA LEU A 238 -1.77 -6.33 18.02
C LEU A 238 -1.54 -7.82 18.32
N ASN A 239 -1.54 -8.66 17.29
CA ASN A 239 -1.24 -10.07 17.40
C ASN A 239 0.27 -10.32 17.22
N TRP A 240 0.82 -9.73 16.17
CA TRP A 240 2.24 -9.79 15.85
C TRP A 240 2.64 -8.59 14.97
N LEU A 241 3.93 -8.30 14.96
CA LEU A 241 4.60 -7.34 14.09
C LEU A 241 5.92 -7.95 13.68
N HIS A 242 6.18 -7.96 12.37
CA HIS A 242 7.45 -8.39 11.79
C HIS A 242 8.12 -7.22 11.11
N GLU A 243 9.41 -7.06 11.32
CA GLU A 243 10.26 -6.19 10.52
C GLU A 243 11.03 -7.05 9.52
N HIS A 244 11.11 -6.58 8.26
CA HIS A 244 11.73 -7.32 7.16
C HIS A 244 12.99 -6.61 6.69
N ASP A 245 14.05 -7.37 6.44
CA ASP A 245 15.28 -6.91 5.78
C ASP A 245 15.12 -6.80 4.25
N ALA A 246 13.92 -7.00 3.76
CA ALA A 246 13.52 -7.03 2.37
C ALA A 246 12.29 -6.19 2.09
N VAL A 247 12.10 -5.78 0.82
CA VAL A 247 10.93 -5.04 0.33
C VAL A 247 10.55 -5.51 -1.07
N THR A 248 9.30 -5.30 -1.48
CA THR A 248 8.74 -5.83 -2.73
C THR A 248 9.09 -5.02 -3.97
N TRP A 249 9.68 -3.86 -3.83
CA TRP A 249 10.14 -3.00 -4.94
C TRP A 249 11.58 -2.54 -4.70
N ARG A 250 12.24 -2.10 -5.77
CA ARG A 250 13.60 -1.55 -5.67
C ARG A 250 13.57 -0.15 -5.06
N MET A 251 13.41 -0.06 -3.74
CA MET A 251 13.32 1.20 -3.00
C MET A 251 14.56 2.08 -3.20
N PHE A 252 15.75 1.48 -3.27
CA PHE A 252 17.03 2.16 -3.49
C PHE A 252 17.83 1.49 -4.61
N THR A 253 18.63 2.28 -5.31
CA THR A 253 19.45 1.79 -6.44
C THR A 253 20.48 0.74 -6.03
N CYS A 254 20.97 0.79 -4.78
CA CYS A 254 21.93 -0.17 -4.25
C CYS A 254 21.32 -1.52 -3.85
N LEU A 255 19.99 -1.65 -3.77
CA LEU A 255 19.35 -2.92 -3.39
C LEU A 255 19.49 -3.94 -4.51
N THR A 256 19.61 -5.21 -4.12
CA THR A 256 19.69 -6.35 -5.03
C THR A 256 18.46 -7.24 -4.90
N GLU A 257 17.97 -7.72 -6.03
CA GLU A 257 16.85 -8.63 -6.09
C GLU A 257 17.28 -10.06 -5.72
N GLY A 258 16.56 -10.68 -4.81
CA GLY A 258 16.73 -12.07 -4.41
C GLY A 258 15.94 -13.04 -5.29
N PRO A 259 16.13 -14.35 -5.13
CA PRO A 259 15.44 -15.39 -5.90
C PRO A 259 13.92 -15.44 -5.60
N ASP A 260 13.47 -14.81 -4.54
CA ASP A 260 12.07 -14.66 -4.10
C ASP A 260 11.41 -13.39 -4.65
N GLY A 261 12.12 -12.62 -5.49
CA GLY A 261 11.64 -11.35 -6.06
C GLY A 261 11.65 -10.18 -5.10
N LEU A 262 12.22 -10.35 -3.90
CA LEU A 262 12.34 -9.27 -2.91
C LEU A 262 13.72 -8.59 -3.01
N TYR A 263 13.75 -7.29 -2.74
CA TYR A 263 14.95 -6.47 -2.77
C TYR A 263 15.55 -6.33 -1.38
N ARG A 264 16.88 -6.50 -1.26
CA ARG A 264 17.64 -6.49 0.00
C ARG A 264 18.91 -5.64 -0.10
N TRP A 265 19.44 -5.26 1.04
CA TRP A 265 20.78 -4.69 1.11
C TRP A 265 21.82 -5.70 0.58
N PRO A 266 22.81 -5.26 -0.21
CA PRO A 266 23.70 -6.20 -0.92
C PRO A 266 24.69 -6.93 -0.01
N ASP A 267 25.01 -6.39 1.16
CA ASP A 267 26.04 -6.90 2.06
C ASP A 267 25.47 -7.42 3.39
N ARG A 268 24.68 -6.62 4.07
CA ARG A 268 24.07 -6.95 5.37
C ARG A 268 22.84 -6.08 5.65
N PRO A 269 21.90 -6.53 6.49
CA PRO A 269 20.69 -5.79 6.80
C PRO A 269 21.01 -4.59 7.71
N TRP A 270 21.20 -3.42 7.13
CA TRP A 270 21.52 -2.18 7.85
C TRP A 270 20.37 -1.65 8.69
N LEU A 271 19.17 -1.78 8.16
CA LEU A 271 17.92 -1.39 8.80
C LEU A 271 16.77 -2.16 8.12
N PRO A 272 15.61 -2.27 8.75
CA PRO A 272 14.45 -2.87 8.12
C PRO A 272 13.99 -2.04 6.91
N LEU A 273 13.66 -2.73 5.82
CA LEU A 273 13.14 -2.12 4.59
C LEU A 273 11.62 -2.11 4.56
N ALA A 274 11.00 -3.05 5.22
CA ALA A 274 9.55 -3.16 5.33
C ALA A 274 9.14 -3.65 6.72
N TYR A 275 7.85 -3.55 7.00
CA TYR A 275 7.24 -4.21 8.14
C TYR A 275 5.85 -4.73 7.76
N SER A 276 5.41 -5.75 8.49
CA SER A 276 4.04 -6.24 8.41
C SER A 276 3.49 -6.45 9.82
N LEU A 277 2.18 -6.38 9.96
CA LEU A 277 1.51 -6.66 11.22
C LEU A 277 0.12 -7.26 11.02
N GLN A 278 -0.33 -7.96 12.03
CA GLN A 278 -1.72 -8.34 12.19
C GLN A 278 -2.27 -7.78 13.50
N ALA A 279 -3.44 -7.15 13.43
CA ALA A 279 -4.15 -6.69 14.60
C ALA A 279 -5.62 -7.14 14.53
N THR A 280 -6.19 -7.60 15.63
CA THR A 280 -7.56 -8.13 15.69
C THR A 280 -8.45 -7.16 16.47
N LEU A 281 -9.67 -6.93 15.95
CA LEU A 281 -10.73 -6.28 16.72
C LEU A 281 -11.29 -7.34 17.69
N PRO A 282 -11.10 -7.21 19.02
CA PRO A 282 -11.59 -8.21 19.96
C PRO A 282 -13.10 -8.45 19.83
N PRO A 283 -13.59 -9.67 20.12
CA PRO A 283 -15.02 -9.87 20.33
C PRO A 283 -15.45 -9.00 21.55
N GLY A 284 -16.60 -8.34 21.41
CA GLY A 284 -17.17 -7.51 22.48
C GLY A 284 -17.56 -8.31 23.71
#